data_495d3d3fcd36b1800254a7ab59f4b503
#
_entry.id   495d3d3fcd36b1800254a7ab59f4b503
#
_cell.length_a   1.000
_cell.length_b   1.000
_cell.length_c   1.000
_cell.angle_alpha   90.00
_cell.angle_beta   90.00
_cell.angle_gamma   90.00
#
_symmetry.space_group_name_H-M   'P 1'
#
loop_
_entity.id
_entity.type
_entity.pdbx_description
1 polymer ?
#
loop_
_entity_poly.entity_id
_entity_poly.type
_entity_poly.pdbx_seq_one_letter_code
_entity_poly.pdbx_strand_id
1 'polypeptide(L)'
;DNGAFVEDDQGRRAIKARRPAQAGLDVLASRSHGDTAALDELLKGRTVHSLINAGSSLKLCLIAAGQADVYPRQGRTMEWDIAAGDAVLRAAGGHVQVFDGSPLRYGKAGFENPHFVASGAEAFF
;
A
#
# COMPACT_ATOMS: atom_id res chain seq x y z
N ASP A 1 6.22 7.37 -18.28
CA ASP A 1 6.38 6.43 -17.20
C ASP A 1 6.71 5.04 -17.77
N ASN A 2 7.79 4.43 -17.30
CA ASN A 2 8.30 3.17 -17.82
C ASN A 2 7.77 1.95 -17.07
N GLY A 3 6.82 2.14 -16.15
CA GLY A 3 6.26 1.06 -15.36
C GLY A 3 7.15 0.65 -14.19
N ALA A 4 6.86 -0.50 -13.63
CA ALA A 4 7.59 -1.09 -12.51
C ALA A 4 8.05 -2.50 -12.85
N PHE A 5 9.16 -2.93 -12.22
CA PHE A 5 9.79 -4.20 -12.52
C PHE A 5 10.26 -4.86 -11.24
N VAL A 6 10.31 -6.19 -11.25
CA VAL A 6 11.02 -6.97 -10.25
C VAL A 6 12.21 -7.66 -10.90
N GLU A 7 13.33 -7.71 -10.21
CA GLU A 7 14.53 -8.37 -10.68
C GLU A 7 15.03 -9.33 -9.60
N ASP A 8 15.24 -10.57 -9.97
CA ASP A 8 15.71 -11.62 -9.08
C ASP A 8 16.58 -12.62 -9.88
N ASP A 9 16.88 -13.76 -9.29
CA ASP A 9 17.70 -14.81 -9.93
C ASP A 9 17.12 -15.30 -11.25
N GLN A 10 15.81 -15.11 -11.47
CA GLN A 10 15.14 -15.54 -12.69
C GLN A 10 15.06 -14.44 -13.75
N GLY A 11 15.66 -13.28 -13.49
CA GLY A 11 15.69 -12.17 -14.42
C GLY A 11 14.76 -11.04 -14.04
N ARG A 12 14.57 -10.12 -14.97
CA ARG A 12 13.77 -8.91 -14.80
C ARG A 12 12.39 -9.12 -15.41
N ARG A 13 11.34 -8.84 -14.63
CA ARG A 13 9.96 -8.97 -15.08
C ARG A 13 9.18 -7.69 -14.78
N ALA A 14 8.30 -7.30 -15.69
CA ALA A 14 7.35 -6.23 -15.43
C ALA A 14 6.35 -6.67 -14.38
N ILE A 15 6.00 -5.76 -13.46
CA ILE A 15 4.99 -6.00 -12.45
C ILE A 15 3.87 -4.98 -12.56
N LYS A 16 2.70 -5.37 -12.09
CA LYS A 16 1.50 -4.53 -12.10
C LYS A 16 0.71 -4.76 -10.82
N ALA A 17 0.16 -3.68 -10.27
CA ALA A 17 -0.82 -3.79 -9.20
C ALA A 17 -2.08 -4.46 -9.75
N ARG A 18 -2.77 -5.22 -8.90
CA ARG A 18 -3.95 -5.98 -9.29
C ARG A 18 -5.23 -5.35 -8.78
N ARG A 19 -6.35 -5.74 -9.37
CA ARG A 19 -7.67 -5.48 -8.80
C ARG A 19 -7.98 -6.55 -7.76
N PRO A 20 -8.76 -6.22 -6.71
CA PRO A 20 -9.13 -7.22 -5.72
C PRO A 20 -9.91 -8.37 -6.33
N ALA A 21 -9.67 -9.59 -5.84
CA ALA A 21 -10.43 -10.76 -6.25
C ALA A 21 -11.83 -10.75 -5.61
N GLN A 22 -12.73 -11.56 -6.17
CA GLN A 22 -14.08 -11.68 -5.61
C GLN A 22 -14.09 -12.23 -4.19
N ALA A 23 -13.10 -13.02 -3.81
CA ALA A 23 -12.96 -13.56 -2.46
C ALA A 23 -12.72 -12.45 -1.43
N GLY A 24 -12.31 -11.26 -1.85
CA GLY A 24 -12.09 -10.13 -1.00
C GLY A 24 -10.66 -9.64 -1.01
N LEU A 25 -10.38 -8.67 -0.13
CA LEU A 25 -9.09 -8.01 -0.06
C LEU A 25 -8.07 -8.85 0.70
N ASP A 26 -6.86 -8.92 0.16
CA ASP A 26 -5.68 -9.34 0.92
C ASP A 26 -5.05 -8.09 1.51
N VAL A 27 -5.19 -7.93 2.82
CA VAL A 27 -4.81 -6.72 3.56
C VAL A 27 -3.46 -6.95 4.23
N LEU A 28 -2.53 -6.04 4.00
CA LEU A 28 -1.25 -6.04 4.70
C LEU A 28 -1.39 -5.24 6.00
N ALA A 29 -0.85 -5.80 7.08
CA ALA A 29 -0.87 -5.17 8.38
C ALA A 29 0.55 -5.02 8.92
N SER A 30 0.76 -3.99 9.72
CA SER A 30 2.02 -3.80 10.42
C SER A 30 2.13 -4.79 11.57
N ARG A 31 3.35 -5.28 11.83
CA ARG A 31 3.64 -6.13 12.99
C ARG A 31 3.58 -5.35 14.30
N SER A 32 3.88 -4.06 14.25
CA SER A 32 3.72 -3.21 15.41
C SER A 32 2.22 -2.93 15.59
N HIS A 33 1.81 -2.84 16.84
CA HIS A 33 0.41 -2.73 17.22
C HIS A 33 -0.25 -1.51 16.61
N GLY A 34 -0.96 -1.72 15.52
CA GLY A 34 -1.91 -0.74 15.03
C GLY A 34 -3.16 -0.77 15.91
N ASP A 35 -3.91 0.29 15.86
CA ASP A 35 -5.22 0.33 16.47
C ASP A 35 -6.16 -0.57 15.66
N THR A 36 -6.46 -1.75 16.18
CA THR A 36 -7.33 -2.71 15.48
C THR A 36 -8.73 -2.17 15.28
N ALA A 37 -9.23 -1.34 16.20
CA ALA A 37 -10.55 -0.72 16.05
C ALA A 37 -10.58 0.24 14.87
N ALA A 38 -9.52 1.03 14.69
CA ALA A 38 -9.43 1.95 13.54
C ALA A 38 -9.30 1.18 12.22
N LEU A 39 -8.57 0.07 12.22
CA LEU A 39 -8.46 -0.79 11.05
C LEU A 39 -9.82 -1.40 10.69
N ASP A 40 -10.53 -1.91 11.68
CA ASP A 40 -11.86 -2.50 11.48
C ASP A 40 -12.84 -1.46 10.92
N GLU A 41 -12.80 -0.24 11.43
CA GLU A 41 -13.64 0.85 10.93
C GLU A 41 -13.32 1.19 9.48
N LEU A 42 -12.04 1.25 9.14
CA LEU A 42 -11.60 1.53 7.77
C LEU A 42 -12.07 0.46 6.79
N LEU A 43 -12.04 -0.80 7.20
CA LEU A 43 -12.40 -1.94 6.35
C LEU A 43 -13.90 -2.27 6.41
N LYS A 44 -14.67 -1.54 7.19
CA LYS A 44 -16.10 -1.78 7.35
C LYS A 44 -16.83 -1.70 6.00
N GLY A 45 -17.66 -2.70 5.73
CA GLY A 45 -18.38 -2.80 4.46
C GLY A 45 -17.57 -3.40 3.33
N ARG A 46 -16.31 -3.79 3.60
CA ARG A 46 -15.46 -4.44 2.61
C ARG A 46 -15.24 -5.89 2.99
N THR A 47 -15.18 -6.76 1.98
CA THR A 47 -14.88 -8.17 2.22
C THR A 47 -13.38 -8.36 2.32
N VAL A 48 -12.91 -8.92 3.43
CA VAL A 48 -11.49 -9.20 3.66
C VAL A 48 -11.27 -10.71 3.50
N HIS A 49 -10.40 -11.08 2.56
CA HIS A 49 -10.04 -12.48 2.33
C HIS A 49 -8.94 -12.94 3.28
N SER A 50 -7.91 -12.14 3.47
CA SER A 50 -6.81 -12.48 4.36
C SER A 50 -6.19 -11.24 4.98
N LEU A 51 -5.54 -11.42 6.13
CA LEU A 51 -4.75 -10.40 6.80
C LEU A 51 -3.32 -10.93 6.87
N ILE A 52 -2.40 -10.22 6.21
CA ILE A 52 -1.02 -10.66 6.06
C ILE A 52 -0.11 -9.72 6.83
N ASN A 53 0.69 -10.28 7.74
CA ASN A 53 1.70 -9.50 8.44
C ASN A 53 2.98 -9.45 7.60
N ALA A 54 3.50 -8.25 7.40
CA ALA A 54 4.74 -8.05 6.66
C ALA A 54 5.52 -6.91 7.28
N GLY A 55 6.83 -6.89 7.07
CA GLY A 55 7.70 -5.86 7.61
C GLY A 55 7.90 -4.70 6.65
N SER A 56 8.00 -3.51 7.19
CA SER A 56 8.50 -2.26 6.61
C SER A 56 7.99 -1.87 5.21
N SER A 57 8.81 -1.15 4.47
CA SER A 57 8.51 -0.61 3.14
C SER A 57 8.24 -1.65 2.06
N LEU A 58 8.59 -2.92 2.32
CA LEU A 58 8.30 -4.02 1.40
C LEU A 58 6.81 -4.16 1.09
N LYS A 59 5.94 -3.72 2.00
CA LYS A 59 4.48 -3.81 1.83
C LYS A 59 4.00 -3.09 0.57
N LEU A 60 4.55 -1.91 0.28
CA LEU A 60 4.20 -1.17 -0.94
C LEU A 60 4.60 -1.96 -2.19
N CYS A 61 5.75 -2.61 -2.14
CA CYS A 61 6.23 -3.43 -3.24
C CYS A 61 5.40 -4.69 -3.45
N LEU A 62 4.86 -5.27 -2.38
CA LEU A 62 3.98 -6.44 -2.50
C LEU A 62 2.68 -6.08 -3.23
N ILE A 63 2.14 -4.90 -2.96
CA ILE A 63 0.97 -4.42 -3.70
C ILE A 63 1.34 -4.15 -5.16
N ALA A 64 2.48 -3.52 -5.40
CA ALA A 64 2.98 -3.23 -6.75
C ALA A 64 3.15 -4.51 -7.57
N ALA A 65 3.58 -5.60 -6.94
CA ALA A 65 3.79 -6.89 -7.60
C ALA A 65 2.49 -7.70 -7.77
N GLY A 66 1.35 -7.19 -7.32
CA GLY A 66 0.08 -7.89 -7.43
C GLY A 66 -0.08 -9.03 -6.43
N GLN A 67 0.64 -9.00 -5.31
CA GLN A 67 0.59 -10.05 -4.28
C GLN A 67 -0.28 -9.69 -3.09
N ALA A 68 -0.75 -8.45 -3.01
CA ALA A 68 -1.66 -7.97 -1.98
C ALA A 68 -2.49 -6.82 -2.54
N ASP A 69 -3.51 -6.41 -1.81
CA ASP A 69 -4.47 -5.42 -2.32
C ASP A 69 -4.40 -4.08 -1.60
N VAL A 70 -4.20 -4.07 -0.29
CA VAL A 70 -4.35 -2.86 0.53
C VAL A 70 -3.37 -2.89 1.70
N TYR A 71 -2.79 -1.73 1.99
CA TYR A 71 -1.99 -1.52 3.19
C TYR A 71 -2.38 -0.20 3.83
N PRO A 72 -3.21 -0.21 4.89
CA PRO A 72 -3.47 1.00 5.67
C PRO A 72 -2.37 1.21 6.69
N ARG A 73 -1.88 2.44 6.80
CA ARG A 73 -0.84 2.81 7.76
C ARG A 73 -1.35 3.90 8.70
N GLN A 74 -1.48 3.56 9.97
CA GLN A 74 -1.96 4.46 11.01
C GLN A 74 -0.87 4.89 11.98
N GLY A 75 0.29 4.26 11.92
CA GLY A 75 1.44 4.65 12.73
C GLY A 75 2.22 5.79 12.08
N ARG A 76 3.13 6.39 12.85
CA ARG A 76 3.98 7.46 12.36
C ARG A 76 4.93 6.96 11.27
N THR A 77 4.97 7.66 10.15
CA THR A 77 5.98 7.47 9.11
C THR A 77 6.49 8.82 8.62
N MET A 78 7.71 8.81 8.10
CA MET A 78 8.31 9.97 7.47
C MET A 78 8.31 9.78 5.96
N GLU A 79 8.43 10.88 5.23
CA GLU A 79 8.41 10.81 3.76
C GLU A 79 9.49 9.86 3.22
N TRP A 80 10.67 9.84 3.83
CA TRP A 80 11.75 8.96 3.38
C TRP A 80 11.51 7.49 3.66
N ASP A 81 10.57 7.14 4.54
CA ASP A 81 10.25 5.74 4.82
C ASP A 81 9.49 5.08 3.67
N ILE A 82 8.75 5.86 2.89
CA ILE A 82 7.83 5.30 1.90
C ILE A 82 8.00 5.87 0.49
N ALA A 83 8.80 6.91 0.30
CA ALA A 83 8.88 7.60 -0.99
C ALA A 83 9.25 6.66 -2.14
N ALA A 84 10.25 5.82 -1.95
CA ALA A 84 10.68 4.87 -2.98
C ALA A 84 9.59 3.83 -3.28
N GLY A 85 8.99 3.26 -2.24
CA GLY A 85 7.92 2.28 -2.40
C GLY A 85 6.68 2.89 -3.06
N ASP A 86 6.35 4.12 -2.70
CA ASP A 86 5.25 4.86 -3.32
C ASP A 86 5.49 5.05 -4.82
N ALA A 87 6.71 5.44 -5.20
CA ALA A 87 7.05 5.61 -6.61
C ALA A 87 6.90 4.30 -7.40
N VAL A 88 7.37 3.20 -6.83
CA VAL A 88 7.23 1.87 -7.44
C VAL A 88 5.75 1.49 -7.57
N LEU A 89 4.98 1.70 -6.52
CA LEU A 89 3.55 1.34 -6.53
C LEU A 89 2.78 2.16 -7.56
N ARG A 90 3.00 3.48 -7.63
CA ARG A 90 2.34 4.31 -8.63
C ARG A 90 2.73 3.92 -10.04
N ALA A 91 4.00 3.59 -10.27
CA ALA A 91 4.46 3.13 -11.58
C ALA A 91 3.81 1.79 -11.97
N ALA A 92 3.45 0.96 -10.99
CA ALA A 92 2.75 -0.30 -11.22
C ALA A 92 1.23 -0.11 -11.37
N GLY A 93 0.74 1.13 -11.30
CA GLY A 93 -0.68 1.43 -11.45
C GLY A 93 -1.46 1.47 -10.13
N GLY A 94 -0.76 1.47 -9.01
CA GLY A 94 -1.39 1.55 -7.69
C GLY A 94 -1.57 2.97 -7.18
N HIS A 95 -2.08 3.07 -5.96
CA HIS A 95 -2.45 4.34 -5.35
C HIS A 95 -1.93 4.44 -3.92
N VAL A 96 -1.58 5.65 -3.49
CA VAL A 96 -1.32 5.97 -2.07
C VAL A 96 -2.13 7.20 -1.74
N GLN A 97 -3.10 7.05 -0.85
CA GLN A 97 -4.07 8.10 -0.52
C GLN A 97 -4.06 8.39 0.98
N VAL A 98 -4.24 9.65 1.33
CA VAL A 98 -4.54 10.06 2.71
C VAL A 98 -5.97 9.62 3.03
N PHE A 99 -6.31 9.54 4.32
CA PHE A 99 -7.63 9.05 4.76
C PHE A 99 -8.80 9.94 4.29
N ASP A 100 -8.53 11.15 3.81
CA ASP A 100 -9.56 11.99 3.19
C ASP A 100 -9.77 11.68 1.70
N GLY A 101 -9.03 10.71 1.16
CA GLY A 101 -9.11 10.31 -0.25
C GLY A 101 -8.17 11.03 -1.18
N SER A 102 -7.46 12.08 -0.72
CA SER A 102 -6.53 12.80 -1.57
C SER A 102 -5.21 12.03 -1.71
N PRO A 103 -4.46 12.25 -2.82
CA PRO A 103 -3.15 11.61 -2.98
C PRO A 103 -2.18 12.07 -1.89
N LEU A 104 -1.33 11.16 -1.44
CA LEU A 104 -0.25 11.49 -0.52
C LEU A 104 0.77 12.39 -1.23
N ARG A 105 1.17 13.46 -0.57
CA ARG A 105 2.09 14.44 -1.14
C ARG A 105 3.41 14.47 -0.37
N TYR A 106 4.45 14.98 -1.04
CA TYR A 106 5.79 15.10 -0.50
C TYR A 106 6.22 16.55 -0.42
N GLY A 107 7.23 16.82 0.42
CA GLY A 107 7.70 18.18 0.65
C GLY A 107 6.96 18.90 1.77
N LYS A 108 6.32 18.16 2.65
CA LYS A 108 5.58 18.73 3.78
C LYS A 108 6.54 19.29 4.84
N ALA A 109 6.09 20.30 5.56
CA ALA A 109 6.84 20.78 6.72
C ALA A 109 7.04 19.63 7.70
N GLY A 110 8.31 19.44 8.15
CA GLY A 110 8.67 18.36 9.07
C GLY A 110 8.74 16.97 8.44
N PHE A 111 8.31 16.80 7.19
CA PHE A 111 8.39 15.55 6.42
C PHE A 111 7.68 14.35 7.06
N GLU A 112 6.76 14.59 7.97
CA GLU A 112 5.94 13.53 8.57
C GLU A 112 4.71 13.28 7.72
N ASN A 113 4.37 12.00 7.51
CA ASN A 113 3.19 11.62 6.76
C ASN A 113 1.95 11.56 7.65
N PRO A 114 0.79 11.99 7.14
CA PRO A 114 -0.48 11.62 7.76
C PRO A 114 -0.72 10.12 7.60
N HIS A 115 -1.75 9.60 8.25
CA HIS A 115 -2.19 8.24 8.01
C HIS A 115 -2.58 8.08 6.54
N PHE A 116 -2.26 6.94 5.94
CA PHE A 116 -2.52 6.73 4.52
C PHE A 116 -2.95 5.29 4.24
N VAL A 117 -3.49 5.09 3.05
CA VAL A 117 -3.82 3.76 2.53
C VAL A 117 -3.14 3.58 1.18
N ALA A 118 -2.33 2.54 1.06
CA ALA A 118 -1.80 2.10 -0.22
C ALA A 118 -2.73 1.03 -0.78
N SER A 119 -3.02 1.11 -2.07
CA SER A 119 -3.93 0.16 -2.72
C SER A 119 -3.44 -0.16 -4.12
N GLY A 120 -4.02 -1.23 -4.71
CA GLY A 120 -3.63 -1.70 -6.03
C GLY A 120 -4.26 -0.90 -7.17
N ALA A 121 -4.65 -1.60 -8.23
CA ALA A 121 -5.15 -0.96 -9.45
C ALA A 121 -6.46 -0.20 -9.24
N GLU A 122 -7.18 -0.48 -8.17
CA GLU A 122 -8.41 0.21 -7.79
C GLU A 122 -8.15 1.06 -6.56
N ALA A 123 -8.44 2.36 -6.64
CA ALA A 123 -8.25 3.27 -5.52
C ALA A 123 -9.15 2.87 -4.35
N PHE A 124 -8.63 3.00 -3.10
CA PHE A 124 -9.37 2.58 -1.92
C PHE A 124 -10.56 3.53 -1.62
N PHE A 125 -10.33 4.82 -1.82
CA PHE A 125 -11.35 5.85 -1.60
C PHE A 125 -11.96 6.36 -2.90
#